data_2105a4459db760e7ef0ae3c69a5c8f32
#
_entry.id   2105a4459db760e7ef0ae3c69a5c8f32
#
_cell.length_a   1.000
_cell.length_b   1.000
_cell.length_c   1.000
_cell.angle_alpha   90.00
_cell.angle_beta   90.00
_cell.angle_gamma   90.00
#
_symmetry.space_group_name_H-M   'P 1'
#
loop_
_entity.id
_entity.type
_entity.pdbx_description
1 polymer ?
#
loop_
_entity_poly.entity_id
_entity_poly.type
_entity_poly.pdbx_seq_one_letter_code
_entity_poly.pdbx_strand_id
1 'polypeptide(L)'
;IRSERFIEADLVNYTSGACAFVLSWNHILLDAKGTTLLFEHLNNLSEGNPEDFNLFFPGKQKKTGIITHIRNMYRVKAFIQNSGRPPVRSLAEKKIKSEEGITAAKIISFNTAETIKINENAFKTGSRFGPTLYLIACCSHIVDQLSRQKNKPGDLWLPVPYDGRLKGATGPLISNCVSFLFYRIPPNELSSITKTVKHLSVQMMSQIKDGIPQKYTMFLNMMRHVPLWLYYFLVSKTGKGVFASFLYTSTGDKFNDLYSLFGEPVRGINMIPALTFPPGLTFVFLKHDDRLSVNIAYSPDIISKQDIAFVEQRLKQILPGDH
;
A
#
# COMPACT_ATOMS: atom_id res chain seq x y z
N ILE A 1 -8.19 13.59 9.10
CA ILE A 1 -9.63 13.97 9.12
C ILE A 1 -10.05 13.98 10.59
N ARG A 2 -10.07 15.17 11.22
CA ARG A 2 -10.62 15.38 12.58
C ARG A 2 -12.13 15.69 12.53
N SER A 3 -12.76 15.62 11.35
CA SER A 3 -14.16 15.93 11.18
C SER A 3 -15.02 14.68 11.35
N GLU A 4 -16.24 14.86 11.75
CA GLU A 4 -17.29 13.83 11.75
C GLU A 4 -17.62 13.33 10.32
N ARG A 5 -16.96 13.90 9.31
CA ARG A 5 -17.15 13.56 7.91
C ARG A 5 -16.20 12.44 7.51
N PHE A 6 -16.74 11.40 6.95
CA PHE A 6 -15.98 10.23 6.49
C PHE A 6 -15.46 10.36 5.05
N ILE A 7 -16.07 11.25 4.25
CA ILE A 7 -15.66 11.58 2.88
C ILE A 7 -15.86 13.09 2.71
N GLU A 8 -14.85 13.73 2.13
CA GLU A 8 -14.86 15.16 1.77
C GLU A 8 -14.36 15.30 0.34
N ALA A 9 -14.99 16.19 -0.43
CA ALA A 9 -14.60 16.52 -1.79
C ALA A 9 -14.36 18.03 -1.87
N ASP A 10 -13.18 18.41 -2.37
CA ASP A 10 -12.79 19.79 -2.57
C ASP A 10 -12.45 20.04 -4.04
N LEU A 11 -12.78 21.22 -4.54
CA LEU A 11 -12.36 21.70 -5.85
C LEU A 11 -11.36 22.85 -5.65
N VAL A 12 -10.11 22.62 -6.02
CA VAL A 12 -9.04 23.60 -5.91
C VAL A 12 -8.76 24.22 -7.28
N ASN A 13 -9.05 25.51 -7.43
CA ASN A 13 -8.80 26.25 -8.66
C ASN A 13 -7.42 26.89 -8.64
N TYR A 14 -6.66 26.68 -9.69
CA TYR A 14 -5.35 27.30 -9.89
C TYR A 14 -5.48 28.57 -10.74
N THR A 15 -4.58 29.52 -10.52
CA THR A 15 -4.52 30.76 -11.32
C THR A 15 -4.25 30.52 -12.79
N SER A 16 -3.75 29.36 -13.16
CA SER A 16 -3.54 28.92 -14.55
C SER A 16 -4.81 28.48 -15.29
N GLY A 17 -5.98 28.50 -14.62
CA GLY A 17 -7.24 27.99 -15.17
C GLY A 17 -7.40 26.47 -15.05
N ALA A 18 -6.41 25.75 -14.53
CA ALA A 18 -6.56 24.33 -14.18
C ALA A 18 -7.27 24.19 -12.84
N CYS A 19 -7.94 23.05 -12.61
CA CYS A 19 -8.50 22.72 -11.30
C CYS A 19 -8.02 21.34 -10.84
N ALA A 20 -8.03 21.11 -9.54
CA ALA A 20 -7.84 19.80 -8.95
C ALA A 20 -9.08 19.39 -8.16
N PHE A 21 -9.64 18.23 -8.49
CA PHE A 21 -10.64 17.58 -7.66
C PHE A 21 -9.93 16.75 -6.62
N VAL A 22 -10.13 17.06 -5.33
CA VAL A 22 -9.50 16.40 -4.21
C VAL A 22 -10.57 15.62 -3.44
N LEU A 23 -10.43 14.29 -3.42
CA LEU A 23 -11.27 13.42 -2.60
C LEU A 23 -10.49 12.96 -1.38
N SER A 24 -10.96 13.32 -0.19
CA SER A 24 -10.43 12.87 1.10
C SER A 24 -11.39 11.90 1.73
N TRP A 25 -10.90 10.75 2.20
CA TRP A 25 -11.75 9.74 2.82
C TRP A 25 -11.08 9.05 4.01
N ASN A 26 -11.92 8.56 4.90
CA ASN A 26 -11.45 7.67 5.94
C ASN A 26 -11.18 6.27 5.34
N HIS A 27 -9.96 5.78 5.51
CA HIS A 27 -9.51 4.50 4.92
C HIS A 27 -10.33 3.28 5.39
N ILE A 28 -11.11 3.40 6.47
CA ILE A 28 -12.05 2.36 6.91
C ILE A 28 -13.12 2.08 5.86
N LEU A 29 -13.53 3.11 5.10
CA LEU A 29 -14.59 3.00 4.10
C LEU A 29 -14.10 2.37 2.80
N LEU A 30 -12.98 2.85 2.29
CA LEU A 30 -12.47 2.53 0.95
C LEU A 30 -11.00 2.19 0.99
N ASP A 31 -10.63 1.13 0.31
CA ASP A 31 -9.24 0.87 -0.12
C ASP A 31 -8.95 1.53 -1.47
N ALA A 32 -7.71 1.44 -1.96
CA ALA A 32 -7.32 2.03 -3.23
C ALA A 32 -8.18 1.55 -4.42
N LYS A 33 -8.59 0.28 -4.45
CA LYS A 33 -9.50 -0.24 -5.49
C LYS A 33 -10.92 0.25 -5.31
N GLY A 34 -11.43 0.29 -4.07
CA GLY A 34 -12.75 0.84 -3.77
C GLY A 34 -12.85 2.30 -4.20
N THR A 35 -11.78 3.07 -4.03
CA THR A 35 -11.72 4.46 -4.49
C THR A 35 -11.74 4.56 -6.02
N THR A 36 -11.00 3.72 -6.74
CA THR A 36 -11.07 3.70 -8.22
C THR A 36 -12.48 3.40 -8.71
N LEU A 37 -13.11 2.37 -8.13
CA LEU A 37 -14.48 1.99 -8.48
C LEU A 37 -15.49 3.11 -8.15
N LEU A 38 -15.25 3.87 -7.08
CA LEU A 38 -16.08 5.05 -6.78
C LEU A 38 -15.93 6.13 -7.84
N PHE A 39 -14.70 6.43 -8.30
CA PHE A 39 -14.47 7.39 -9.37
C PHE A 39 -15.11 6.94 -10.68
N GLU A 40 -14.97 5.69 -11.08
CA GLU A 40 -15.63 5.10 -12.25
C GLU A 40 -17.16 5.27 -12.15
N HIS A 41 -17.73 4.93 -11.00
CA HIS A 41 -19.16 5.08 -10.75
C HIS A 41 -19.63 6.54 -10.86
N LEU A 42 -18.92 7.46 -10.21
CA LEU A 42 -19.26 8.88 -10.26
C LEU A 42 -19.17 9.45 -11.68
N ASN A 43 -18.18 9.02 -12.46
CA ASN A 43 -18.03 9.43 -13.85
C ASN A 43 -19.18 8.91 -14.72
N ASN A 44 -19.51 7.62 -14.61
CA ASN A 44 -20.64 7.02 -15.34
C ASN A 44 -21.98 7.71 -15.01
N LEU A 45 -22.21 8.04 -13.73
CA LEU A 45 -23.39 8.80 -13.33
C LEU A 45 -23.44 10.19 -13.97
N SER A 46 -22.30 10.88 -14.07
CA SER A 46 -22.24 12.23 -14.67
C SER A 46 -22.47 12.21 -16.17
N GLU A 47 -22.13 11.10 -16.85
CA GLU A 47 -22.33 10.89 -18.28
C GLU A 47 -23.73 10.37 -18.61
N GLY A 48 -24.61 10.20 -17.62
CA GLY A 48 -25.97 9.70 -17.81
C GLY A 48 -26.05 8.20 -18.10
N ASN A 49 -24.98 7.46 -17.86
CA ASN A 49 -24.87 6.01 -17.99
C ASN A 49 -24.88 5.34 -16.60
N PRO A 50 -26.03 5.27 -15.89
CA PRO A 50 -26.08 4.55 -14.63
C PRO A 50 -25.94 3.07 -14.96
N GLU A 51 -24.72 2.54 -14.98
CA GLU A 51 -24.54 1.12 -14.85
C GLU A 51 -25.20 0.68 -13.54
N ASP A 52 -25.93 -0.42 -13.56
CA ASP A 52 -26.43 -1.07 -12.35
C ASP A 52 -25.22 -1.50 -11.51
N PHE A 53 -24.65 -0.55 -10.78
CA PHE A 53 -23.73 -0.85 -9.71
C PHE A 53 -24.53 -1.59 -8.64
N ASN A 54 -24.60 -2.87 -8.81
CA ASN A 54 -25.00 -3.72 -7.72
C ASN A 54 -24.00 -3.49 -6.60
N LEU A 55 -24.39 -2.70 -5.61
CA LEU A 55 -23.71 -2.60 -4.33
C LEU A 55 -23.77 -3.99 -3.69
N PHE A 56 -22.93 -4.89 -4.19
CA PHE A 56 -22.87 -6.25 -3.66
C PHE A 56 -22.17 -6.19 -2.31
N PHE A 57 -22.97 -6.33 -1.28
CA PHE A 57 -22.46 -6.91 -0.04
C PHE A 57 -21.79 -8.24 -0.38
N PRO A 58 -20.60 -8.52 0.16
CA PRO A 58 -19.91 -9.76 -0.11
C PRO A 58 -20.89 -10.90 0.06
N GLY A 59 -21.13 -11.65 -1.03
CA GLY A 59 -22.10 -12.74 -1.07
C GLY A 59 -21.85 -13.63 0.14
N LYS A 60 -22.91 -14.23 0.70
CA LYS A 60 -22.88 -15.04 1.93
C LYS A 60 -21.63 -15.92 1.94
N GLN A 61 -20.63 -15.52 2.67
CA GLN A 61 -19.44 -16.33 2.89
C GLN A 61 -19.93 -17.68 3.41
N LYS A 62 -19.41 -18.79 2.82
CA LYS A 62 -19.71 -20.13 3.33
C LYS A 62 -19.54 -20.08 4.84
N LYS A 63 -20.60 -20.42 5.57
CA LYS A 63 -20.61 -20.47 7.03
C LYS A 63 -19.57 -21.51 7.45
N THR A 64 -18.35 -21.08 7.67
CA THR A 64 -17.32 -21.91 8.31
C THR A 64 -17.62 -21.98 9.78
N GLY A 65 -17.54 -23.17 10.38
CA GLY A 65 -17.84 -23.35 11.80
C GLY A 65 -16.91 -22.49 12.70
N ILE A 66 -17.41 -22.06 13.83
CA ILE A 66 -16.71 -21.19 14.81
C ILE A 66 -15.30 -21.71 15.16
N ILE A 67 -15.16 -23.04 15.33
CA ILE A 67 -13.87 -23.69 15.62
C ILE A 67 -12.85 -23.45 14.52
N THR A 68 -13.28 -23.50 13.24
CA THR A 68 -12.41 -23.24 12.08
C THR A 68 -11.96 -21.77 12.06
N HIS A 69 -12.85 -20.83 12.41
CA HIS A 69 -12.51 -19.42 12.54
C HIS A 69 -11.44 -19.19 13.62
N ILE A 70 -11.64 -19.74 14.81
CA ILE A 70 -10.69 -19.61 15.92
C ILE A 70 -9.31 -20.20 15.52
N ARG A 71 -9.30 -21.41 14.92
CA ARG A 71 -8.05 -22.04 14.46
C ARG A 71 -7.32 -21.19 13.41
N ASN A 72 -8.04 -20.62 12.44
CA ASN A 72 -7.45 -19.76 11.41
C ASN A 72 -6.89 -18.46 12.02
N MET A 73 -7.58 -17.88 12.99
CA MET A 73 -7.11 -16.72 13.74
C MET A 73 -5.77 -16.99 14.44
N TYR A 74 -5.67 -18.10 15.18
CA TYR A 74 -4.41 -18.48 15.83
C TYR A 74 -3.27 -18.68 14.82
N ARG A 75 -3.55 -19.31 13.68
CA ARG A 75 -2.56 -19.51 12.60
C ARG A 75 -2.05 -18.19 12.03
N VAL A 76 -2.95 -17.26 11.72
CA VAL A 76 -2.58 -15.93 11.22
C VAL A 76 -1.82 -15.15 12.26
N LYS A 77 -2.28 -15.13 13.52
CA LYS A 77 -1.57 -14.46 14.61
C LYS A 77 -0.16 -15.02 14.79
N ALA A 78 -0.02 -16.35 14.82
CA ALA A 78 1.29 -17.01 14.91
C ALA A 78 2.19 -16.68 13.72
N PHE A 79 1.63 -16.67 12.50
CA PHE A 79 2.35 -16.29 11.29
C PHE A 79 2.87 -14.84 11.36
N ILE A 80 2.02 -13.88 11.72
CA ILE A 80 2.41 -12.46 11.82
C ILE A 80 3.48 -12.29 12.92
N GLN A 81 3.29 -12.90 14.08
CA GLN A 81 4.24 -12.84 15.18
C GLN A 81 5.60 -13.45 14.81
N ASN A 82 5.61 -14.55 14.07
CA ASN A 82 6.83 -15.20 13.62
C ASN A 82 7.54 -14.40 12.52
N SER A 83 6.79 -13.88 11.53
CA SER A 83 7.36 -13.08 10.45
C SER A 83 7.89 -11.74 10.94
N GLY A 84 7.25 -11.12 11.95
CA GLY A 84 7.63 -9.84 12.54
C GLY A 84 8.54 -9.92 13.77
N ARG A 85 9.16 -11.08 14.05
CA ARG A 85 10.08 -11.23 15.21
C ARG A 85 11.27 -10.28 15.12
N PRO A 86 11.68 -9.66 16.24
CA PRO A 86 12.91 -8.87 16.28
C PRO A 86 14.13 -9.72 15.89
N PRO A 87 15.19 -9.12 15.34
CA PRO A 87 15.35 -7.70 15.06
C PRO A 87 14.69 -7.26 13.74
N VAL A 88 13.71 -6.36 13.81
CA VAL A 88 13.13 -5.69 12.66
C VAL A 88 13.66 -4.26 12.60
N ARG A 89 14.13 -3.88 11.43
CA ARG A 89 14.69 -2.56 11.17
C ARG A 89 13.56 -1.54 10.98
N SER A 90 13.67 -0.40 11.67
CA SER A 90 12.82 0.77 11.44
C SER A 90 13.66 2.04 11.46
N LEU A 91 13.32 3.01 10.62
CA LEU A 91 13.94 4.33 10.65
C LEU A 91 13.43 5.16 11.83
N ALA A 92 12.22 4.88 12.31
CA ALA A 92 11.67 5.51 13.51
C ALA A 92 12.27 4.90 14.79
N GLU A 93 12.73 5.72 15.72
CA GLU A 93 13.43 5.23 16.92
C GLU A 93 12.52 4.83 18.07
N LYS A 94 11.42 5.45 18.28
CA LYS A 94 10.36 5.13 19.28
C LYS A 94 9.15 5.99 18.99
N LYS A 95 8.02 5.70 19.65
CA LYS A 95 6.82 6.53 19.60
C LYS A 95 7.20 8.00 19.60
N ILE A 96 7.19 8.65 18.46
CA ILE A 96 7.18 10.09 18.41
C ILE A 96 5.88 10.48 19.10
N LYS A 97 5.98 11.15 20.22
CA LYS A 97 4.85 11.81 20.90
C LYS A 97 4.48 13.05 20.08
N SER A 98 4.07 12.85 18.85
CA SER A 98 3.56 13.93 18.04
C SER A 98 2.05 13.79 18.04
N GLU A 99 1.40 14.56 18.88
CA GLU A 99 -0.07 14.73 18.81
C GLU A 99 -0.48 15.40 17.48
N GLU A 100 0.47 15.94 16.73
CA GLU A 100 0.30 16.59 15.43
C GLU A 100 1.47 16.24 14.49
N GLY A 101 1.59 14.95 14.14
CA GLY A 101 2.62 14.53 13.16
C GLY A 101 2.45 15.26 11.83
N ILE A 102 3.37 16.17 11.52
CA ILE A 102 3.43 16.81 10.20
C ILE A 102 3.71 15.69 9.18
N THR A 103 2.82 15.54 8.21
CA THR A 103 3.04 14.69 7.06
C THR A 103 3.52 15.55 5.90
N ALA A 104 4.65 15.19 5.33
CA ALA A 104 5.15 15.76 4.10
C ALA A 104 4.98 14.74 2.96
N ALA A 105 4.86 15.25 1.74
CA ALA A 105 4.75 14.43 0.54
C ALA A 105 5.78 14.85 -0.50
N LYS A 106 6.29 13.86 -1.24
CA LYS A 106 7.15 14.05 -2.41
C LYS A 106 6.60 13.21 -3.56
N ILE A 107 6.42 13.81 -4.72
CA ILE A 107 5.94 13.15 -5.93
C ILE A 107 7.11 13.03 -6.90
N ILE A 108 7.32 11.83 -7.43
CA ILE A 108 8.33 11.52 -8.45
C ILE A 108 7.60 10.92 -9.63
N SER A 109 7.76 11.49 -10.82
CA SER A 109 7.11 11.01 -12.04
C SER A 109 8.17 10.44 -13.00
N PHE A 110 7.78 9.38 -13.69
CA PHE A 110 8.52 8.73 -14.76
C PHE A 110 7.74 8.91 -16.06
N ASN A 111 8.43 9.23 -17.14
CA ASN A 111 7.80 9.32 -18.47
C ASN A 111 7.46 7.91 -18.99
N THR A 112 6.78 7.85 -20.15
CA THR A 112 6.34 6.59 -20.76
C THR A 112 7.52 5.66 -21.08
N ALA A 113 8.63 6.21 -21.62
CA ALA A 113 9.81 5.40 -21.93
C ALA A 113 10.47 4.82 -20.68
N GLU A 114 10.60 5.62 -19.63
CA GLU A 114 11.10 5.15 -18.32
C GLU A 114 10.16 4.11 -17.72
N THR A 115 8.84 4.29 -17.83
CA THR A 115 7.84 3.34 -17.32
C THR A 115 7.93 2.00 -18.06
N ILE A 116 8.09 2.00 -19.37
CA ILE A 116 8.33 0.78 -20.17
C ILE A 116 9.59 0.08 -19.66
N LYS A 117 10.69 0.80 -19.51
CA LYS A 117 11.96 0.25 -19.03
C LYS A 117 11.85 -0.34 -17.62
N ILE A 118 11.09 0.30 -16.72
CA ILE A 118 10.79 -0.21 -15.38
C ILE A 118 10.06 -1.57 -15.46
N ASN A 119 9.06 -1.69 -16.34
CA ASN A 119 8.33 -2.95 -16.53
C ASN A 119 9.22 -4.05 -17.13
N GLU A 120 10.07 -3.72 -18.09
CA GLU A 120 11.07 -4.66 -18.65
C GLU A 120 12.04 -5.15 -17.58
N ASN A 121 12.55 -4.25 -16.75
CA ASN A 121 13.43 -4.59 -15.63
C ASN A 121 12.74 -5.48 -14.61
N ALA A 122 11.47 -5.21 -14.31
CA ALA A 122 10.67 -6.08 -13.45
C ALA A 122 10.59 -7.50 -14.02
N PHE A 123 10.33 -7.64 -15.32
CA PHE A 123 10.27 -8.94 -15.99
C PHE A 123 11.64 -9.63 -16.00
N LYS A 124 12.72 -8.93 -16.37
CA LYS A 124 14.10 -9.46 -16.40
C LYS A 124 14.58 -9.96 -15.03
N THR A 125 14.18 -9.28 -13.95
CA THR A 125 14.52 -9.67 -12.56
C THR A 125 13.66 -10.79 -12.00
N GLY A 126 12.65 -11.27 -12.75
CA GLY A 126 11.79 -12.40 -12.37
C GLY A 126 10.47 -12.02 -11.71
N SER A 127 10.07 -10.76 -11.74
CA SER A 127 8.75 -10.30 -11.27
C SER A 127 7.67 -10.59 -12.32
N ARG A 128 7.35 -11.89 -12.51
CA ARG A 128 6.50 -12.37 -13.63
C ARG A 128 5.01 -12.02 -13.49
N PHE A 129 4.55 -11.62 -12.32
CA PHE A 129 3.14 -11.28 -12.03
C PHE A 129 2.93 -9.76 -11.95
N GLY A 130 3.64 -9.00 -12.78
CA GLY A 130 3.65 -7.55 -12.77
C GLY A 130 4.80 -6.94 -11.96
N PRO A 131 4.94 -5.61 -11.95
CA PRO A 131 6.13 -4.94 -11.41
C PRO A 131 6.20 -4.91 -9.88
N THR A 132 5.15 -5.31 -9.16
CA THR A 132 5.01 -5.12 -7.71
C THR A 132 6.22 -5.63 -6.91
N LEU A 133 6.69 -6.86 -7.15
CA LEU A 133 7.82 -7.41 -6.38
C LEU A 133 9.14 -6.70 -6.70
N TYR A 134 9.31 -6.26 -7.93
CA TYR A 134 10.45 -5.45 -8.35
C TYR A 134 10.46 -4.08 -7.65
N LEU A 135 9.29 -3.40 -7.65
CA LEU A 135 9.15 -2.10 -6.99
C LEU A 135 9.40 -2.21 -5.47
N ILE A 136 8.88 -3.27 -4.83
CA ILE A 136 9.17 -3.55 -3.41
C ILE A 136 10.67 -3.80 -3.20
N ALA A 137 11.32 -4.58 -4.07
CA ALA A 137 12.75 -4.84 -3.98
C ALA A 137 13.56 -3.53 -4.08
N CYS A 138 13.27 -2.68 -5.06
CA CYS A 138 13.92 -1.38 -5.23
C CYS A 138 13.75 -0.49 -3.99
N CYS A 139 12.52 -0.33 -3.47
CA CYS A 139 12.27 0.40 -2.24
C CYS A 139 13.04 -0.21 -1.05
N SER A 140 13.09 -1.54 -0.96
CA SER A 140 13.82 -2.25 0.11
C SER A 140 15.32 -1.97 0.08
N HIS A 141 15.93 -1.94 -1.11
CA HIS A 141 17.34 -1.58 -1.27
C HIS A 141 17.63 -0.13 -0.86
N ILE A 142 16.75 0.81 -1.21
CA ILE A 142 16.89 2.21 -0.83
C ILE A 142 16.77 2.38 0.69
N VAL A 143 15.76 1.75 1.30
CA VAL A 143 15.55 1.79 2.75
C VAL A 143 16.69 1.09 3.50
N ASP A 144 17.26 0.00 2.96
CA ASP A 144 18.44 -0.65 3.52
C ASP A 144 19.64 0.29 3.52
N GLN A 145 19.94 0.95 2.39
CA GLN A 145 21.04 1.90 2.29
C GLN A 145 20.87 3.05 3.31
N LEU A 146 19.68 3.64 3.37
CA LEU A 146 19.38 4.71 4.31
C LEU A 146 19.50 4.23 5.77
N SER A 147 19.04 3.02 6.06
CA SER A 147 19.14 2.43 7.40
C SER A 147 20.58 2.14 7.81
N ARG A 148 21.44 1.69 6.88
CA ARG A 148 22.87 1.49 7.14
C ARG A 148 23.59 2.80 7.46
N GLN A 149 23.27 3.89 6.72
CA GLN A 149 23.81 5.22 7.02
C GLN A 149 23.45 5.70 8.43
N LYS A 150 22.28 5.27 8.93
CA LYS A 150 21.79 5.60 10.29
C LYS A 150 22.15 4.54 11.35
N ASN A 151 23.00 3.57 11.03
CA ASN A 151 23.39 2.47 11.93
C ASN A 151 22.20 1.69 12.52
N LYS A 152 21.16 1.43 11.70
CA LYS A 152 19.95 0.68 12.10
C LYS A 152 20.06 -0.78 11.60
N PRO A 153 20.49 -1.75 12.41
CA PRO A 153 20.60 -3.16 12.02
C PRO A 153 19.21 -3.85 12.02
N GLY A 154 19.14 -5.01 11.40
CA GLY A 154 17.98 -5.89 11.43
C GLY A 154 17.44 -6.21 10.04
N ASP A 155 16.41 -7.04 10.01
CA ASP A 155 15.70 -7.39 8.78
C ASP A 155 14.69 -6.31 8.41
N LEU A 156 14.39 -6.18 7.13
CA LEU A 156 13.21 -5.42 6.70
C LEU A 156 11.97 -6.29 6.86
N TRP A 157 10.90 -5.73 7.40
CA TRP A 157 9.59 -6.38 7.50
C TRP A 157 8.51 -5.43 7.01
N LEU A 158 7.67 -5.90 6.09
CA LEU A 158 6.66 -5.07 5.45
C LEU A 158 5.35 -5.83 5.23
N PRO A 159 4.23 -5.29 5.71
CA PRO A 159 2.90 -5.67 5.26
C PRO A 159 2.61 -4.99 3.92
N VAL A 160 2.27 -5.76 2.91
CA VAL A 160 1.92 -5.25 1.57
C VAL A 160 0.46 -5.51 1.31
N PRO A 161 -0.34 -4.48 0.95
CA PRO A 161 -1.75 -4.65 0.66
C PRO A 161 -2.01 -5.66 -0.45
N TYR A 162 -3.02 -6.48 -0.25
CA TYR A 162 -3.51 -7.50 -1.18
C TYR A 162 -5.02 -7.33 -1.33
N ASP A 163 -5.52 -7.35 -2.57
CA ASP A 163 -6.95 -7.25 -2.84
C ASP A 163 -7.66 -8.51 -2.32
N GLY A 164 -8.44 -8.34 -1.26
CA GLY A 164 -9.21 -9.40 -0.62
C GLY A 164 -10.56 -9.69 -1.25
N ARG A 165 -10.90 -9.01 -2.36
CA ARG A 165 -12.15 -9.28 -3.10
C ARG A 165 -12.14 -10.68 -3.66
N LEU A 166 -13.31 -11.35 -3.58
CA LEU A 166 -13.45 -12.69 -4.13
C LEU A 166 -13.29 -12.65 -5.66
N LYS A 167 -12.47 -13.52 -6.19
CA LYS A 167 -12.36 -13.72 -7.65
C LYS A 167 -13.70 -14.23 -8.19
N GLY A 168 -14.18 -13.61 -9.27
CA GLY A 168 -15.46 -13.99 -9.89
C GLY A 168 -16.69 -13.42 -9.18
N ALA A 169 -16.57 -12.55 -8.19
CA ALA A 169 -17.68 -11.78 -7.69
C ALA A 169 -18.19 -10.87 -8.82
N THR A 170 -19.46 -11.01 -9.19
CA THR A 170 -20.10 -10.18 -10.20
C THR A 170 -20.38 -8.80 -9.61
N GLY A 171 -19.76 -7.79 -10.18
CA GLY A 171 -19.96 -6.39 -9.85
C GLY A 171 -18.86 -5.74 -9.00
N PRO A 172 -18.70 -4.44 -9.15
CA PRO A 172 -17.70 -3.68 -8.41
C PRO A 172 -18.11 -3.50 -6.96
N LEU A 173 -17.25 -3.90 -6.02
CA LEU A 173 -17.47 -3.69 -4.60
C LEU A 173 -16.77 -2.41 -4.14
N ILE A 174 -17.53 -1.32 -4.05
CA ILE A 174 -17.06 -0.03 -3.52
C ILE A 174 -16.98 -0.11 -1.99
N SER A 175 -15.90 -0.67 -1.48
CA SER A 175 -15.64 -0.79 -0.05
C SER A 175 -14.17 -1.05 0.25
N ASN A 176 -13.81 -1.10 1.52
CA ASN A 176 -12.49 -1.55 1.96
C ASN A 176 -12.46 -3.08 2.08
N CYS A 177 -11.80 -3.74 1.14
CA CYS A 177 -11.60 -5.18 1.09
C CYS A 177 -10.11 -5.56 1.19
N VAL A 178 -9.28 -4.69 1.75
CA VAL A 178 -7.84 -4.94 1.85
C VAL A 178 -7.55 -6.15 2.74
N SER A 179 -6.64 -6.99 2.26
CA SER A 179 -5.91 -7.98 3.04
C SER A 179 -4.41 -7.69 2.91
N PHE A 180 -3.55 -8.56 3.45
CA PHE A 180 -2.11 -8.31 3.43
C PHE A 180 -1.32 -9.59 3.12
N LEU A 181 -0.20 -9.37 2.42
CA LEU A 181 0.95 -10.26 2.38
C LEU A 181 2.05 -9.66 3.25
N PHE A 182 2.80 -10.52 3.93
CA PHE A 182 3.83 -10.10 4.88
C PHE A 182 5.19 -10.58 4.38
N TYR A 183 6.11 -9.65 4.17
CA TYR A 183 7.45 -9.97 3.68
C TYR A 183 8.49 -9.67 4.74
N ARG A 184 9.47 -10.56 4.84
CA ARG A 184 10.67 -10.37 5.64
C ARG A 184 11.89 -10.52 4.76
N ILE A 185 12.77 -9.52 4.78
CA ILE A 185 13.96 -9.48 3.93
C ILE A 185 15.18 -9.31 4.83
N PRO A 186 15.94 -10.37 5.07
CA PRO A 186 17.18 -10.28 5.82
C PRO A 186 18.28 -9.60 4.98
N PRO A 187 19.33 -9.03 5.61
CA PRO A 187 20.37 -8.27 4.90
C PRO A 187 21.11 -9.06 3.80
N ASN A 188 21.26 -10.36 3.97
CA ASN A 188 21.90 -11.23 2.97
C ASN A 188 21.07 -11.41 1.68
N GLU A 189 19.76 -11.15 1.72
CA GLU A 189 18.88 -11.19 0.55
C GLU A 189 18.83 -9.84 -0.20
N LEU A 190 19.47 -8.80 0.35
CA LEU A 190 19.61 -7.47 -0.25
C LEU A 190 20.94 -7.28 -1.00
N SER A 191 21.57 -8.36 -1.48
CA SER A 191 22.83 -8.28 -2.24
C SER A 191 22.62 -7.88 -3.71
N SER A 192 21.46 -8.18 -4.30
CA SER A 192 21.04 -7.71 -5.63
C SER A 192 19.51 -7.64 -5.72
N ILE A 193 18.99 -6.81 -6.64
CA ILE A 193 17.55 -6.68 -6.89
C ILE A 193 16.96 -8.04 -7.28
N THR A 194 17.59 -8.75 -8.21
CA THR A 194 17.15 -10.07 -8.69
C THR A 194 17.02 -11.08 -7.53
N LYS A 195 17.99 -11.09 -6.61
CA LYS A 195 17.94 -11.99 -5.45
C LYS A 195 16.80 -11.62 -4.52
N THR A 196 16.60 -10.33 -4.27
CA THR A 196 15.50 -9.84 -3.45
C THR A 196 14.14 -10.18 -4.08
N VAL A 197 13.96 -9.97 -5.40
CA VAL A 197 12.72 -10.33 -6.13
C VAL A 197 12.44 -11.82 -6.00
N LYS A 198 13.46 -12.68 -6.19
CA LYS A 198 13.30 -14.13 -6.03
C LYS A 198 12.87 -14.50 -4.61
N HIS A 199 13.49 -13.91 -3.59
CA HIS A 199 13.13 -14.13 -2.19
C HIS A 199 11.70 -13.71 -1.87
N LEU A 200 11.27 -12.53 -2.35
CA LEU A 200 9.89 -12.05 -2.22
C LEU A 200 8.89 -12.96 -2.95
N SER A 201 9.24 -13.44 -4.15
CA SER A 201 8.40 -14.35 -4.94
C SER A 201 8.13 -15.66 -4.20
N VAL A 202 9.15 -16.26 -3.58
CA VAL A 202 9.01 -17.49 -2.78
C VAL A 202 8.06 -17.25 -1.60
N GLN A 203 8.21 -16.14 -0.87
CA GLN A 203 7.32 -15.80 0.24
C GLN A 203 5.88 -15.55 -0.22
N MET A 204 5.70 -14.84 -1.33
CA MET A 204 4.37 -14.60 -1.92
C MET A 204 3.67 -15.91 -2.26
N MET A 205 4.34 -16.78 -2.99
CA MET A 205 3.77 -18.08 -3.41
C MET A 205 3.40 -18.97 -2.21
N SER A 206 4.26 -19.02 -1.19
CA SER A 206 3.97 -19.76 0.05
C SER A 206 2.73 -19.20 0.74
N GLN A 207 2.65 -17.89 0.95
CA GLN A 207 1.52 -17.25 1.62
C GLN A 207 0.20 -17.44 0.86
N ILE A 208 0.23 -17.34 -0.47
CA ILE A 208 -0.96 -17.58 -1.31
C ILE A 208 -1.39 -19.04 -1.22
N LYS A 209 -0.45 -19.99 -1.33
CA LYS A 209 -0.71 -21.43 -1.18
C LYS A 209 -1.31 -21.76 0.19
N ASP A 210 -0.80 -21.15 1.24
CA ASP A 210 -1.27 -21.34 2.61
C ASP A 210 -2.57 -20.58 2.92
N GLY A 211 -3.08 -19.77 1.98
CA GLY A 211 -4.30 -18.99 2.13
C GLY A 211 -4.19 -17.91 3.22
N ILE A 212 -3.00 -17.36 3.45
CA ILE A 212 -2.76 -16.32 4.47
C ILE A 212 -3.63 -15.07 4.24
N PRO A 213 -3.76 -14.51 3.00
CA PRO A 213 -4.59 -13.34 2.78
C PRO A 213 -6.06 -13.57 3.18
N GLN A 214 -6.64 -14.72 2.81
CA GLN A 214 -8.03 -15.05 3.13
C GLN A 214 -8.23 -15.23 4.65
N LYS A 215 -7.31 -15.90 5.32
CA LYS A 215 -7.34 -16.08 6.76
C LYS A 215 -7.17 -14.75 7.50
N TYR A 216 -6.34 -13.85 6.94
CA TYR A 216 -6.17 -12.51 7.51
C TYR A 216 -7.44 -11.66 7.37
N THR A 217 -8.12 -11.71 6.21
CA THR A 217 -9.44 -11.07 6.03
C THR A 217 -10.45 -11.59 7.04
N MET A 218 -10.48 -12.91 7.28
CA MET A 218 -11.35 -13.49 8.31
C MET A 218 -11.00 -13.00 9.73
N PHE A 219 -9.69 -12.86 10.02
CA PHE A 219 -9.22 -12.30 11.29
C PHE A 219 -9.67 -10.83 11.45
N LEU A 220 -9.49 -9.99 10.43
CA LEU A 220 -9.93 -8.60 10.46
C LEU A 220 -11.45 -8.48 10.64
N ASN A 221 -12.23 -9.29 9.93
CA ASN A 221 -13.68 -9.29 10.07
C ASN A 221 -14.13 -9.66 11.50
N MET A 222 -13.44 -10.58 12.14
CA MET A 222 -13.72 -10.93 13.53
C MET A 222 -13.30 -9.82 14.50
N MET A 223 -12.17 -9.16 14.22
CA MET A 223 -11.70 -8.03 15.05
C MET A 223 -12.65 -6.84 15.02
N ARG A 224 -13.50 -6.68 14.00
CA ARG A 224 -14.56 -5.65 13.95
C ARG A 224 -15.63 -5.81 15.03
N HIS A 225 -15.78 -7.03 15.57
CA HIS A 225 -16.75 -7.33 16.64
C HIS A 225 -16.13 -7.33 18.05
N VAL A 226 -14.82 -7.08 18.14
CA VAL A 226 -14.12 -7.03 19.42
C VAL A 226 -14.28 -5.64 20.05
N PRO A 227 -14.58 -5.50 21.34
CA PRO A 227 -14.62 -4.21 22.02
C PRO A 227 -13.30 -3.45 21.86
N LEU A 228 -13.38 -2.12 21.68
CA LEU A 228 -12.22 -1.27 21.40
C LEU A 228 -11.08 -1.43 22.42
N TRP A 229 -11.40 -1.54 23.71
CA TRP A 229 -10.38 -1.72 24.75
C TRP A 229 -9.58 -3.02 24.56
N LEU A 230 -10.27 -4.12 24.17
CA LEU A 230 -9.62 -5.40 23.92
C LEU A 230 -8.84 -5.37 22.61
N TYR A 231 -9.37 -4.69 21.59
CA TYR A 231 -8.64 -4.44 20.33
C TYR A 231 -7.31 -3.72 20.60
N TYR A 232 -7.34 -2.60 21.32
CA TYR A 232 -6.11 -1.86 21.67
C TYR A 232 -5.14 -2.69 22.49
N PHE A 233 -5.65 -3.47 23.45
CA PHE A 233 -4.81 -4.36 24.24
C PHE A 233 -4.13 -5.45 23.39
N LEU A 234 -4.83 -6.02 22.41
CA LEU A 234 -4.29 -7.04 21.51
C LEU A 234 -3.25 -6.46 20.54
N VAL A 235 -3.53 -5.28 19.98
CA VAL A 235 -2.66 -4.61 19.02
C VAL A 235 -1.42 -4.01 19.69
N SER A 236 -1.55 -3.43 20.87
CA SER A 236 -0.43 -2.80 21.57
C SER A 236 0.64 -3.78 22.06
N LYS A 237 0.28 -5.06 22.24
CA LYS A 237 1.22 -6.13 22.63
C LYS A 237 1.96 -6.76 21.44
N THR A 238 1.52 -6.53 20.23
CA THR A 238 2.20 -7.06 19.05
C THR A 238 3.38 -6.20 18.67
N GLY A 239 4.58 -6.75 18.71
CA GLY A 239 5.75 -6.21 18.02
C GLY A 239 6.55 -5.11 18.71
N LYS A 240 6.41 -4.85 20.00
CA LYS A 240 7.18 -3.80 20.71
C LYS A 240 7.17 -2.42 20.00
N GLY A 241 6.11 -2.10 19.27
CA GLY A 241 5.91 -0.82 18.60
C GLY A 241 6.51 -0.69 17.19
N VAL A 242 7.06 -1.76 16.60
CA VAL A 242 7.50 -1.73 15.20
C VAL A 242 6.48 -2.49 14.36
N PHE A 243 5.67 -1.75 13.57
CA PHE A 243 4.66 -2.36 12.69
C PHE A 243 5.17 -2.66 11.29
N ALA A 244 6.17 -1.92 10.81
CA ALA A 244 6.77 -2.10 9.49
C ALA A 244 8.12 -1.37 9.42
N SER A 245 8.97 -1.75 8.45
CA SER A 245 10.19 -1.01 8.12
C SER A 245 9.87 0.22 7.28
N PHE A 246 8.92 0.07 6.35
CA PHE A 246 8.25 1.10 5.57
C PHE A 246 6.92 0.54 5.08
N LEU A 247 6.03 1.39 4.59
CA LEU A 247 4.80 0.95 3.95
C LEU A 247 4.93 1.06 2.43
N TYR A 248 4.31 0.12 1.75
CA TYR A 248 4.24 0.04 0.30
C TYR A 248 2.81 -0.20 -0.14
N THR A 249 2.35 0.52 -1.14
CA THR A 249 1.11 0.21 -1.85
C THR A 249 1.26 0.54 -3.33
N SER A 250 0.46 -0.11 -4.16
CA SER A 250 0.38 0.19 -5.59
C SER A 250 -1.07 0.06 -6.03
N THR A 251 -1.51 1.01 -6.83
CA THR A 251 -2.84 0.94 -7.47
C THR A 251 -2.82 0.04 -8.72
N GLY A 252 -1.63 -0.39 -9.18
CA GLY A 252 -1.49 -1.07 -10.47
C GLY A 252 -1.98 -0.18 -11.60
N ASP A 253 -2.63 -0.79 -12.60
CA ASP A 253 -3.16 -0.07 -13.79
C ASP A 253 -4.58 0.50 -13.58
N LYS A 254 -5.08 0.57 -12.36
CA LYS A 254 -6.48 0.91 -12.07
C LYS A 254 -6.88 2.34 -12.44
N PHE A 255 -5.93 3.25 -12.45
CA PHE A 255 -6.14 4.65 -12.86
C PHE A 255 -5.54 4.94 -14.24
N ASN A 256 -5.00 3.93 -14.92
CA ASN A 256 -4.30 4.14 -16.18
C ASN A 256 -5.20 4.77 -17.24
N ASP A 257 -6.43 4.32 -17.31
CA ASP A 257 -7.38 4.67 -18.35
C ASP A 257 -8.42 5.72 -17.91
N LEU A 258 -8.22 6.37 -16.78
CA LEU A 258 -9.09 7.46 -16.32
C LEU A 258 -8.68 8.77 -17.01
N TYR A 259 -9.12 8.95 -18.25
CA TYR A 259 -8.80 10.13 -19.08
C TYR A 259 -9.75 11.30 -18.89
N SER A 260 -10.96 11.08 -18.38
CA SER A 260 -11.95 12.10 -18.07
C SER A 260 -12.58 11.87 -16.71
N LEU A 261 -12.99 12.95 -16.06
CA LEU A 261 -13.77 12.94 -14.83
C LEU A 261 -14.81 14.07 -14.90
N PHE A 262 -16.08 13.73 -14.78
CA PHE A 262 -17.20 14.68 -14.91
C PHE A 262 -17.21 15.48 -16.23
N GLY A 263 -16.78 14.85 -17.32
CA GLY A 263 -16.66 15.48 -18.64
C GLY A 263 -15.38 16.29 -18.85
N GLU A 264 -14.55 16.48 -17.84
CA GLU A 264 -13.31 17.25 -17.93
C GLU A 264 -12.09 16.32 -18.09
N PRO A 265 -11.07 16.71 -18.90
CA PRO A 265 -9.89 15.88 -19.12
C PRO A 265 -9.01 15.79 -17.87
N VAL A 266 -8.66 14.57 -17.48
CA VAL A 266 -7.73 14.28 -16.37
C VAL A 266 -6.30 14.35 -16.88
N ARG A 267 -5.50 15.28 -16.35
CA ARG A 267 -4.08 15.48 -16.73
C ARG A 267 -3.10 14.73 -15.83
N GLY A 268 -3.53 14.33 -14.65
CA GLY A 268 -2.69 13.61 -13.70
C GLY A 268 -3.43 13.22 -12.44
N ILE A 269 -2.99 12.15 -11.82
CA ILE A 269 -3.59 11.60 -10.60
C ILE A 269 -2.50 11.41 -9.56
N ASN A 270 -2.76 11.84 -8.34
CA ASN A 270 -1.87 11.63 -7.20
C ASN A 270 -2.66 11.06 -6.02
N MET A 271 -2.03 10.21 -5.24
CA MET A 271 -2.62 9.63 -4.04
C MET A 271 -1.67 9.81 -2.86
N ILE A 272 -2.07 10.57 -1.86
CA ILE A 272 -1.28 10.80 -0.65
C ILE A 272 -1.93 10.00 0.49
N PRO A 273 -1.27 8.95 1.00
CA PRO A 273 -1.83 8.14 2.07
C PRO A 273 -1.69 8.84 3.42
N ALA A 274 -2.57 8.49 4.36
CA ALA A 274 -2.34 8.81 5.76
C ALA A 274 -1.05 8.12 6.24
N LEU A 275 -0.23 8.88 6.97
CA LEU A 275 1.04 8.37 7.47
C LEU A 275 0.83 7.57 8.76
N THR A 276 1.42 6.39 8.82
CA THR A 276 1.40 5.51 10.01
C THR A 276 2.73 5.61 10.75
N PHE A 277 2.68 5.74 12.06
CA PHE A 277 3.86 5.80 12.93
C PHE A 277 3.92 4.63 13.92
N PRO A 278 5.03 3.90 14.00
CA PRO A 278 6.05 3.76 12.97
C PRO A 278 5.48 3.09 11.71
N PRO A 279 6.08 3.18 10.50
CA PRO A 279 7.45 3.56 10.23
C PRO A 279 7.66 5.04 9.86
N GLY A 280 6.62 5.81 9.57
CA GLY A 280 6.74 7.21 9.15
C GLY A 280 7.28 7.39 7.72
N LEU A 281 7.22 6.36 6.88
CA LEU A 281 7.61 6.36 5.47
C LEU A 281 6.71 5.42 4.68
N THR A 282 6.06 5.95 3.63
CA THR A 282 5.15 5.19 2.76
C THR A 282 5.44 5.51 1.30
N PHE A 283 5.53 4.47 0.46
CA PHE A 283 5.62 4.58 -0.99
C PHE A 283 4.30 4.15 -1.62
N VAL A 284 3.72 5.02 -2.45
CA VAL A 284 2.51 4.74 -3.23
C VAL A 284 2.86 4.80 -4.71
N PHE A 285 2.77 3.68 -5.39
CA PHE A 285 2.96 3.59 -6.82
C PHE A 285 1.61 3.68 -7.53
N LEU A 286 1.54 4.56 -8.51
CA LEU A 286 0.35 4.83 -9.31
C LEU A 286 0.74 4.96 -10.78
N LYS A 287 -0.06 4.35 -11.66
CA LYS A 287 0.10 4.50 -13.11
C LYS A 287 -1.10 5.25 -13.68
N HIS A 288 -0.85 6.27 -14.48
CA HIS A 288 -1.85 7.02 -15.22
C HIS A 288 -1.27 7.45 -16.57
N ASP A 289 -2.02 7.29 -17.63
CA ASP A 289 -1.62 7.63 -19.01
C ASP A 289 -0.23 7.06 -19.37
N ASP A 290 -0.04 5.76 -19.06
CA ASP A 290 1.20 5.00 -19.25
C ASP A 290 2.45 5.59 -18.57
N ARG A 291 2.24 6.47 -17.59
CA ARG A 291 3.30 7.08 -16.78
C ARG A 291 3.20 6.63 -15.34
N LEU A 292 4.30 6.08 -14.83
CA LEU A 292 4.41 5.69 -13.43
C LEU A 292 4.73 6.91 -12.58
N SER A 293 4.07 7.04 -11.44
CA SER A 293 4.45 7.98 -10.40
C SER A 293 4.64 7.27 -9.06
N VAL A 294 5.50 7.84 -8.23
CA VAL A 294 5.74 7.41 -6.86
C VAL A 294 5.43 8.58 -5.94
N ASN A 295 4.38 8.44 -5.15
CA ASN A 295 3.99 9.40 -4.14
C ASN A 295 4.54 8.92 -2.80
N ILE A 296 5.47 9.67 -2.22
CA ILE A 296 6.14 9.34 -0.96
C ILE A 296 5.53 10.20 0.13
N ALA A 297 4.84 9.58 1.08
CA ALA A 297 4.44 10.25 2.31
C ALA A 297 5.45 9.93 3.42
N TYR A 298 5.90 10.95 4.14
CA TYR A 298 6.92 10.78 5.18
C TYR A 298 6.75 11.78 6.32
N SER A 299 7.32 11.43 7.48
CA SER A 299 7.45 12.36 8.60
C SER A 299 8.79 13.09 8.51
N PRO A 300 8.80 14.43 8.48
CA PRO A 300 10.03 15.22 8.56
C PRO A 300 10.84 14.96 9.84
N ASP A 301 10.20 14.51 10.91
CA ASP A 301 10.85 14.18 12.18
C ASP A 301 11.70 12.89 12.10
N ILE A 302 11.43 12.03 11.10
CA ILE A 302 12.13 10.75 10.89
C ILE A 302 13.01 10.80 9.65
N ILE A 303 12.49 11.38 8.58
CA ILE A 303 13.10 11.47 7.25
C ILE A 303 13.44 12.93 6.99
N SER A 304 14.72 13.27 7.09
CA SER A 304 15.20 14.64 6.86
C SER A 304 15.05 15.04 5.38
N LYS A 305 15.21 16.33 5.09
CA LYS A 305 15.25 16.84 3.71
C LYS A 305 16.37 16.19 2.88
N GLN A 306 17.49 15.86 3.52
CA GLN A 306 18.60 15.15 2.85
C GLN A 306 18.26 13.70 2.57
N ASP A 307 17.60 13.01 3.52
CA ASP A 307 17.15 11.62 3.34
C ASP A 307 16.15 11.52 2.19
N ILE A 308 15.16 12.43 2.09
CA ILE A 308 14.17 12.35 0.99
C ILE A 308 14.78 12.71 -0.36
N ALA A 309 15.76 13.62 -0.41
CA ALA A 309 16.52 13.91 -1.63
C ALA A 309 17.32 12.67 -2.08
N PHE A 310 17.96 11.96 -1.15
CA PHE A 310 18.63 10.69 -1.42
C PHE A 310 17.66 9.64 -1.95
N VAL A 311 16.48 9.47 -1.32
CA VAL A 311 15.45 8.51 -1.77
C VAL A 311 14.99 8.85 -3.20
N GLU A 312 14.73 10.13 -3.50
CA GLU A 312 14.35 10.58 -4.84
C GLU A 312 15.41 10.24 -5.88
N GLN A 313 16.66 10.62 -5.61
CA GLN A 313 17.78 10.34 -6.50
C GLN A 313 17.93 8.83 -6.76
N ARG A 314 17.87 8.02 -5.70
CA ARG A 314 18.01 6.58 -5.83
C ARG A 314 16.85 5.92 -6.56
N LEU A 315 15.60 6.36 -6.37
CA LEU A 315 14.45 5.87 -7.13
C LEU A 315 14.60 6.14 -8.63
N LYS A 316 15.01 7.37 -9.00
CA LYS A 316 15.25 7.74 -10.39
C LYS A 316 16.39 6.95 -11.05
N GLN A 317 17.37 6.49 -10.28
CA GLN A 317 18.49 5.68 -10.76
C GLN A 317 18.13 4.20 -10.84
N ILE A 318 17.50 3.65 -9.77
CA ILE A 318 17.36 2.21 -9.62
C ILE A 318 16.16 1.65 -10.41
N LEU A 319 15.05 2.38 -10.50
CA LEU A 319 13.86 1.87 -11.17
C LEU A 319 14.07 1.69 -12.69
N PRO A 320 14.52 2.68 -13.46
CA PRO A 320 14.82 2.50 -14.87
C PRO A 320 16.25 2.00 -15.15
N GLY A 321 17.07 1.78 -14.11
CA GLY A 321 18.48 1.35 -14.26
C GLY A 321 18.61 -0.08 -14.79
N ASP A 322 19.81 -0.41 -15.33
CA ASP A 322 20.13 -1.78 -15.73
C ASP A 322 20.60 -2.58 -14.49
N HIS A 323 20.08 -3.83 -14.34
CA HIS A 323 20.33 -4.71 -13.20
C HIS A 323 20.87 -6.07 -13.62
#